data_400380e0d41ee3c5e3da8e34a77f2974
#
_entry.id   400380e0d41ee3c5e3da8e34a77f2974
#
_cell.length_a   1.000
_cell.length_b   1.000
_cell.length_c   1.000
_cell.angle_alpha   90.00
_cell.angle_beta   90.00
_cell.angle_gamma   90.00
#
_symmetry.space_group_name_H-M   'P 1'
#
loop_
_entity.id
_entity.type
_entity.pdbx_description
1 polymer ?
#
loop_
_entity_poly.entity_id
_entity_poly.type
_entity_poly.pdbx_seq_one_letter_code
_entity_poly.pdbx_strand_id
1 'polypeptide(L)'
;MHPDFSALYKRLGIEESRFGSMRKAISALRTRTPDLVVAEFIYGYGNNYAGVNVCNLDVFLYSLQKYSGNTGIIVLVDKSEYQYVGKLAALFPLHAVLQYPVCEQDIQPFLTDKAASGA
;
A
#
# COMPACT_ATOMS: atom_id res chain seq x y z
N MET A 1 -11.62 -5.65 -2.15
CA MET A 1 -12.42 -5.33 -0.96
C MET A 1 -11.64 -4.47 0.02
N HIS A 2 -11.26 -3.31 -0.43
CA HIS A 2 -10.50 -2.39 0.39
C HIS A 2 -11.43 -1.72 1.41
N PRO A 3 -11.12 -1.81 2.71
CA PRO A 3 -11.95 -1.17 3.73
C PRO A 3 -11.92 0.34 3.59
N ASP A 4 -13.00 0.98 4.00
CA ASP A 4 -13.07 2.44 3.98
C ASP A 4 -12.72 2.98 5.37
N PHE A 5 -11.51 3.51 5.48
CA PHE A 5 -11.02 4.11 6.72
C PHE A 5 -11.00 5.63 6.64
N SER A 6 -11.77 6.23 5.76
CA SER A 6 -11.77 7.68 5.57
C SER A 6 -12.04 8.45 6.84
N ALA A 7 -12.97 7.96 7.67
CA ALA A 7 -13.29 8.63 8.94
C ALA A 7 -12.09 8.59 9.90
N LEU A 8 -11.37 7.48 9.93
CA LEU A 8 -10.17 7.35 10.76
C LEU A 8 -9.07 8.30 10.28
N TYR A 9 -8.83 8.36 8.99
CA TYR A 9 -7.81 9.24 8.42
C TYR A 9 -8.12 10.70 8.77
N LYS A 10 -9.37 11.10 8.60
CA LYS A 10 -9.80 12.46 8.91
C LYS A 10 -9.60 12.78 10.39
N ARG A 11 -9.92 11.84 11.26
CA ARG A 11 -9.78 12.01 12.71
C ARG A 11 -8.32 12.19 13.11
N LEU A 12 -7.40 11.54 12.37
CA LEU A 12 -5.97 11.63 12.64
C LEU A 12 -5.29 12.78 11.89
N GLY A 13 -6.04 13.57 11.14
CA GLY A 13 -5.48 14.68 10.39
C GLY A 13 -4.74 14.26 9.14
N ILE A 14 -5.04 13.09 8.60
CA ILE A 14 -4.41 12.56 7.40
C ILE A 14 -5.23 12.94 6.17
N GLU A 15 -4.56 13.54 5.19
CA GLU A 15 -5.18 13.86 3.92
C GLU A 15 -5.18 12.60 3.04
N GLU A 16 -6.36 12.19 2.61
CA GLU A 16 -6.52 10.96 1.84
C GLU A 16 -6.74 11.24 0.36
N SER A 17 -6.01 10.51 -0.49
CA SER A 17 -6.27 10.47 -1.92
C SER A 17 -6.58 9.03 -2.29
N ARG A 18 -7.73 8.80 -2.93
CA ARG A 18 -8.17 7.47 -3.31
C ARG A 18 -8.17 7.33 -4.82
N PHE A 19 -7.71 6.19 -5.29
CA PHE A 19 -7.62 5.91 -6.72
C PHE A 19 -8.29 4.60 -7.05
N GLY A 20 -9.15 4.63 -8.05
CA GLY A 20 -9.86 3.44 -8.51
C GLY A 20 -9.05 2.55 -9.44
N SER A 21 -7.85 2.98 -9.84
CA SER A 21 -6.99 2.16 -10.68
C SER A 21 -5.53 2.46 -10.39
N MET A 22 -4.68 1.47 -10.67
CA MET A 22 -3.23 1.64 -10.52
C MET A 22 -2.69 2.69 -11.48
N ARG A 23 -3.26 2.80 -12.67
CA ARG A 23 -2.84 3.79 -13.64
C ARG A 23 -2.99 5.21 -13.10
N LYS A 24 -4.13 5.49 -12.48
CA LYS A 24 -4.38 6.81 -11.90
C LYS A 24 -3.48 7.07 -10.71
N ALA A 25 -3.24 6.05 -9.88
CA ALA A 25 -2.37 6.18 -8.74
C ALA A 25 -0.94 6.50 -9.16
N ILE A 26 -0.43 5.79 -10.17
CA ILE A 26 0.91 6.02 -10.69
C ILE A 26 1.05 7.41 -11.27
N SER A 27 0.03 7.85 -12.00
CA SER A 27 0.02 9.19 -12.59
C SER A 27 0.11 10.27 -11.51
N ALA A 28 -0.58 10.06 -10.39
CA ALA A 28 -0.58 11.01 -9.28
C ALA A 28 0.78 11.15 -8.62
N LEU A 29 1.62 10.12 -8.68
CA LEU A 29 2.97 10.18 -8.10
C LEU A 29 3.84 11.25 -8.73
N ARG A 30 3.57 11.62 -9.97
CA ARG A 30 4.32 12.64 -10.67
C ARG A 30 4.07 14.03 -10.11
N THR A 31 2.91 14.21 -9.48
CA THR A 31 2.49 15.50 -8.96
C THR A 31 2.82 15.60 -7.47
N ARG A 32 2.62 14.52 -6.74
CA ARG A 32 2.77 14.53 -5.30
C ARG A 32 3.10 13.13 -4.79
N THR A 33 4.15 13.02 -3.97
CA THR A 33 4.49 11.74 -3.35
C THR A 33 3.81 11.63 -1.99
N PRO A 34 3.17 10.50 -1.70
CA PRO A 34 2.49 10.32 -0.41
C PRO A 34 3.46 9.95 0.69
N ASP A 35 3.04 10.18 1.94
CA ASP A 35 3.79 9.71 3.10
C ASP A 35 3.50 8.25 3.39
N LEU A 36 2.27 7.83 3.08
CA LEU A 36 1.81 6.46 3.31
C LEU A 36 0.99 5.97 2.12
N VAL A 37 1.13 4.71 1.82
CA VAL A 37 0.29 4.02 0.85
C VAL A 37 -0.39 2.85 1.56
N VAL A 38 -1.70 2.74 1.39
CA VAL A 38 -2.46 1.59 1.88
C VAL A 38 -3.04 0.88 0.66
N ALA A 39 -2.64 -0.35 0.45
CA ALA A 39 -3.02 -1.06 -0.77
C ALA A 39 -3.34 -2.52 -0.50
N GLU A 40 -4.25 -3.08 -1.30
CA GLU A 40 -4.61 -4.48 -1.21
C GLU A 40 -3.70 -5.33 -2.09
N PHE A 41 -3.19 -6.41 -1.52
CA PHE A 41 -2.34 -7.37 -2.23
C PHE A 41 -3.20 -8.42 -2.93
N ILE A 42 -2.93 -8.64 -4.22
CA ILE A 42 -3.56 -9.71 -5.00
C ILE A 42 -2.45 -10.46 -5.72
N TYR A 43 -2.24 -11.71 -5.35
CA TYR A 43 -1.15 -12.51 -5.90
C TYR A 43 -1.40 -12.91 -7.35
N GLY A 44 -0.38 -12.80 -8.15
CA GLY A 44 -0.45 -13.25 -9.54
C GLY A 44 -1.23 -12.34 -10.48
N TYR A 45 -1.76 -11.24 -9.97
CA TYR A 45 -2.55 -10.31 -10.78
C TYR A 45 -1.67 -9.67 -11.86
N GLY A 46 -2.13 -9.70 -13.11
CA GLY A 46 -1.42 -9.04 -14.18
C GLY A 46 -0.10 -9.70 -14.56
N ASN A 47 0.09 -10.97 -14.22
CA ASN A 47 1.35 -11.66 -14.34
C ASN A 47 1.70 -12.13 -15.75
N ASN A 48 1.06 -11.64 -16.76
CA ASN A 48 1.15 -12.21 -18.11
C ASN A 48 2.41 -11.85 -18.86
N TYR A 49 3.17 -10.92 -18.37
CA TYR A 49 4.29 -10.37 -19.11
C TYR A 49 5.60 -10.84 -18.52
N ALA A 50 6.22 -11.80 -19.16
CA ALA A 50 7.56 -12.27 -18.82
C ALA A 50 7.70 -12.82 -17.41
N GLY A 51 6.61 -13.06 -16.70
CA GLY A 51 6.65 -13.64 -15.37
C GLY A 51 7.37 -12.80 -14.34
N VAL A 52 7.44 -11.49 -14.52
CA VAL A 52 8.19 -10.60 -13.62
C VAL A 52 7.39 -10.14 -12.45
N ASN A 53 6.07 -10.06 -12.59
CA ASN A 53 5.22 -9.51 -11.54
C ASN A 53 4.84 -10.56 -10.51
N VAL A 54 4.99 -10.20 -9.24
CA VAL A 54 4.55 -11.04 -8.13
C VAL A 54 3.06 -10.84 -7.87
N CYS A 55 2.60 -9.59 -7.97
CA CYS A 55 1.24 -9.25 -7.61
C CYS A 55 0.77 -7.98 -8.34
N ASN A 56 -0.44 -7.53 -7.98
CA ASN A 56 -1.04 -6.33 -8.55
C ASN A 56 -0.28 -5.03 -8.23
N LEU A 57 0.59 -5.05 -7.22
CA LEU A 57 1.25 -3.84 -6.72
C LEU A 57 2.63 -3.59 -7.32
N ASP A 58 3.19 -4.54 -8.03
CA ASP A 58 4.58 -4.47 -8.47
C ASP A 58 4.91 -3.20 -9.25
N VAL A 59 4.11 -2.92 -10.28
CA VAL A 59 4.36 -1.75 -11.14
C VAL A 59 4.24 -0.46 -10.36
N PHE A 60 3.23 -0.38 -9.50
CA PHE A 60 3.04 0.81 -8.68
C PHE A 60 4.22 1.03 -7.73
N LEU A 61 4.68 -0.02 -7.06
CA LEU A 61 5.77 0.09 -6.10
C LEU A 61 7.10 0.42 -6.76
N TYR A 62 7.35 -0.11 -7.95
CA TYR A 62 8.54 0.30 -8.71
C TYR A 62 8.49 1.77 -9.07
N SER A 63 7.32 2.25 -9.48
CA SER A 63 7.13 3.67 -9.77
C SER A 63 7.32 4.52 -8.53
N LEU A 64 6.78 4.06 -7.40
CA LEU A 64 6.90 4.78 -6.14
C LEU A 64 8.35 4.94 -5.73
N GLN A 65 9.17 3.91 -5.89
CA GLN A 65 10.59 3.99 -5.54
C GLN A 65 11.33 5.05 -6.34
N LYS A 66 10.90 5.28 -7.57
CA LYS A 66 11.49 6.34 -8.41
C LYS A 66 11.26 7.73 -7.82
N TYR A 67 10.10 7.94 -7.21
CA TYR A 67 9.69 9.27 -6.76
C TYR A 67 9.88 9.47 -5.27
N SER A 68 9.91 8.41 -4.48
CA SER A 68 10.02 8.54 -3.03
C SER A 68 10.59 7.27 -2.40
N GLY A 69 11.69 7.42 -1.67
CA GLY A 69 12.28 6.32 -0.91
C GLY A 69 11.77 6.23 0.51
N ASN A 70 10.96 7.21 0.94
CA ASN A 70 10.52 7.31 2.34
C ASN A 70 9.06 7.01 2.59
N THR A 71 8.32 6.67 1.56
CA THR A 71 6.90 6.36 1.71
C THR A 71 6.71 5.05 2.46
N GLY A 72 5.88 5.07 3.50
CA GLY A 72 5.50 3.86 4.21
C GLY A 72 4.45 3.11 3.42
N ILE A 73 4.61 1.80 3.30
CA ILE A 73 3.69 0.95 2.52
C ILE A 73 2.99 -0.01 3.46
N ILE A 74 1.66 0.10 3.54
CA ILE A 74 0.83 -0.79 4.34
C ILE A 74 0.06 -1.67 3.37
N VAL A 75 0.23 -2.98 3.49
CA VAL A 75 -0.40 -3.95 2.61
C VAL A 75 -1.51 -4.68 3.35
N LEU A 76 -2.68 -4.73 2.73
CA LEU A 76 -3.82 -5.49 3.23
C LEU A 76 -3.95 -6.75 2.40
N VAL A 77 -4.05 -7.90 3.04
CA VAL A 77 -4.00 -9.17 2.32
C VAL A 77 -5.02 -10.17 2.87
N ASP A 78 -5.63 -10.94 1.97
CA ASP A 78 -6.51 -12.02 2.37
C ASP A 78 -5.70 -13.17 2.97
N LYS A 79 -6.29 -13.88 3.92
CA LYS A 79 -5.65 -15.01 4.58
C LYS A 79 -5.09 -16.03 3.59
N SER A 80 -5.83 -16.29 2.53
CA SER A 80 -5.44 -17.28 1.52
C SER A 80 -4.18 -16.89 0.75
N GLU A 81 -3.85 -15.59 0.73
CA GLU A 81 -2.70 -15.10 -0.01
C GLU A 81 -1.55 -14.61 0.86
N TYR A 82 -1.73 -14.65 2.17
CA TYR A 82 -0.73 -14.14 3.10
C TYR A 82 0.64 -14.78 2.87
N GLN A 83 0.67 -16.05 2.52
CA GLN A 83 1.91 -16.78 2.31
C GLN A 83 2.75 -16.21 1.16
N TYR A 84 2.14 -15.47 0.25
CA TYR A 84 2.85 -14.92 -0.91
C TYR A 84 3.40 -13.52 -0.68
N VAL A 85 3.02 -12.86 0.40
CA VAL A 85 3.45 -11.49 0.66
C VAL A 85 4.96 -11.40 0.86
N GLY A 86 5.59 -12.47 1.35
CA GLY A 86 7.03 -12.50 1.51
C GLY A 86 7.80 -12.22 0.23
N LYS A 87 7.24 -12.60 -0.91
CA LYS A 87 7.87 -12.34 -2.20
C LYS A 87 7.90 -10.84 -2.50
N LEU A 88 6.84 -10.15 -2.13
CA LEU A 88 6.78 -8.70 -2.29
C LEU A 88 7.71 -8.00 -1.30
N ALA A 89 7.71 -8.46 -0.05
CA ALA A 89 8.56 -7.88 0.98
C ALA A 89 10.05 -8.03 0.68
N ALA A 90 10.41 -9.05 -0.10
CA ALA A 90 11.79 -9.24 -0.51
C ALA A 90 12.23 -8.19 -1.52
N LEU A 91 11.29 -7.60 -2.24
CA LEU A 91 11.57 -6.60 -3.29
C LEU A 91 11.41 -5.18 -2.79
N PHE A 92 10.49 -4.95 -1.85
CA PHE A 92 10.15 -3.62 -1.39
C PHE A 92 10.02 -3.61 0.13
N PRO A 93 10.53 -2.57 0.81
CA PRO A 93 10.36 -2.45 2.26
C PRO A 93 8.90 -2.13 2.58
N LEU A 94 8.24 -3.01 3.32
CA LEU A 94 6.86 -2.82 3.72
C LEU A 94 6.81 -2.34 5.17
N HIS A 95 6.02 -1.29 5.42
CA HIS A 95 5.85 -0.75 6.75
C HIS A 95 5.00 -1.68 7.62
N ALA A 96 3.96 -2.24 7.04
CA ALA A 96 3.10 -3.19 7.73
C ALA A 96 2.37 -4.10 6.75
N VAL A 97 2.04 -5.30 7.20
CA VAL A 97 1.21 -6.25 6.47
C VAL A 97 0.08 -6.65 7.39
N LEU A 98 -1.16 -6.38 6.96
CA LEU A 98 -2.34 -6.67 7.76
C LEU A 98 -3.23 -7.65 7.03
N GLN A 99 -3.62 -8.70 7.73
CA GLN A 99 -4.45 -9.77 7.16
C GLN A 99 -5.93 -9.47 7.43
N TYR A 100 -6.76 -9.60 6.40
CA TYR A 100 -8.20 -9.42 6.58
C TYR A 100 -8.77 -10.43 7.58
N PRO A 101 -9.79 -10.05 8.35
CA PRO A 101 -10.44 -8.74 8.37
C PRO A 101 -9.60 -7.70 9.09
N VAL A 102 -9.55 -6.49 8.56
CA VAL A 102 -8.77 -5.39 9.12
C VAL A 102 -9.73 -4.31 9.64
N CYS A 103 -9.57 -3.91 10.89
CA CYS A 103 -10.37 -2.84 11.47
C CYS A 103 -9.48 -1.66 11.82
N GLU A 104 -10.10 -0.56 12.25
CA GLU A 104 -9.37 0.66 12.59
C GLU A 104 -8.27 0.43 13.63
N GLN A 105 -8.54 -0.42 14.60
CA GLN A 105 -7.58 -0.72 15.66
C GLN A 105 -6.31 -1.37 15.12
N ASP A 106 -6.43 -2.14 14.06
CA ASP A 106 -5.31 -2.85 13.47
C ASP A 106 -4.37 -1.93 12.71
N ILE A 107 -4.94 -0.96 12.01
CA ILE A 107 -4.16 -0.09 11.12
C ILE A 107 -3.68 1.19 11.82
N GLN A 108 -4.43 1.67 12.81
CA GLN A 108 -4.13 2.96 13.43
C GLN A 108 -2.70 3.10 13.96
N PRO A 109 -2.12 2.12 14.65
CA PRO A 109 -0.76 2.26 15.15
C PRO A 109 0.26 2.55 14.05
N PHE A 110 0.07 1.97 12.87
CA PHE A 110 0.99 2.18 11.76
C PHE A 110 0.81 3.53 11.10
N LEU A 111 -0.40 4.07 11.15
CA LEU A 111 -0.68 5.40 10.60
C LEU A 111 -0.05 6.48 11.48
N THR A 112 -0.23 6.38 12.79
CA THR A 112 0.30 7.37 13.73
C THR A 112 1.81 7.28 13.86
N ASP A 113 2.35 6.08 13.80
CA ASP A 113 3.79 5.85 13.89
C ASP A 113 4.50 6.52 12.72
N LYS A 114 4.00 6.30 11.51
CA LYS A 114 4.61 6.91 10.31
C LYS A 114 4.44 8.42 10.30
N ALA A 115 3.28 8.90 10.72
CA ALA A 115 3.03 10.33 10.79
C ALA A 115 3.98 11.01 11.78
N ALA A 116 4.21 10.37 12.92
CA ALA A 116 5.15 10.89 13.92
C ALA A 116 6.59 10.89 13.39
N SER A 117 6.96 9.84 12.65
CA SER A 117 8.30 9.74 12.06
C SER A 117 8.50 10.76 10.96
N GLY A 118 7.45 11.06 10.21
CA GLY A 118 7.51 11.98 9.09
C GLY A 118 7.53 13.45 9.52
N ALA A 119 7.24 13.68 10.76
CA ALA A 119 7.29 15.04 11.29
C ALA A 119 8.73 15.47 11.59
#